data_dd3f8da12e489927dbaf86ac35010b7d
#
_entry.id   dd3f8da12e489927dbaf86ac35010b7d
#
_cell.length_a   1.000
_cell.length_b   1.000
_cell.length_c   1.000
_cell.angle_alpha   90.00
_cell.angle_beta   90.00
_cell.angle_gamma   90.00
#
_symmetry.space_group_name_H-M   'P 1'
#
loop_
_entity.id
_entity.type
_entity.pdbx_description
1 polymer ?
#
loop_
_entity_poly.entity_id
_entity_poly.type
_entity_poly.pdbx_seq_one_letter_code
_entity_poly.pdbx_strand_id
1 'polypeptide(L)'
;LQWIVVYDITDDNLRQKVSERLKDYGLERIQYSAFQGELARHVQRSLETDIRKLLNDGIETDSVICFPLCNSCFQNRRVIGAKKELKKDEEKVVVF
;
A
#
# COMPACT_ATOMS: atom_id res chain seq x y z
N LEU A 1 11.20 -4.46 -7.37
CA LEU A 1 10.50 -5.36 -6.45
C LEU A 1 9.05 -4.93 -6.26
N GLN A 2 8.17 -5.89 -6.16
CA GLN A 2 6.82 -5.62 -5.73
C GLN A 2 6.80 -5.42 -4.22
N TRP A 3 5.94 -4.53 -3.77
CA TRP A 3 5.79 -4.24 -2.34
C TRP A 3 4.33 -4.32 -1.95
N ILE A 4 4.07 -4.85 -0.76
CA ILE A 4 2.76 -4.75 -0.14
C ILE A 4 2.94 -3.89 1.10
N VAL A 5 2.08 -2.90 1.23
CA VAL A 5 2.11 -1.98 2.36
C VAL A 5 0.78 -2.08 3.09
N VAL A 6 0.86 -2.42 4.36
CA VAL A 6 -0.33 -2.60 5.20
C VAL A 6 -0.23 -1.61 6.35
N TYR A 7 -1.32 -0.95 6.68
CA TYR A 7 -1.28 0.01 7.78
C TYR A 7 -2.47 -0.16 8.72
N ASP A 8 -2.25 0.26 9.95
CA ASP A 8 -3.26 0.27 11.00
C ASP A 8 -3.13 1.62 11.71
N ILE A 9 -4.01 2.55 11.36
CA ILE A 9 -3.93 3.93 11.81
C ILE A 9 -5.30 4.35 12.33
N THR A 10 -5.32 4.87 13.54
CA THR A 10 -6.56 5.18 14.24
C THR A 10 -7.24 6.43 13.70
N ASP A 11 -6.48 7.50 13.49
CA ASP A 11 -7.05 8.78 13.07
C ASP A 11 -7.43 8.78 11.60
N ASP A 12 -8.65 9.18 11.29
CA ASP A 12 -9.15 9.16 9.91
C ASP A 12 -8.34 10.08 9.00
N ASN A 13 -8.00 11.28 9.47
CA ASN A 13 -7.27 12.24 8.65
C ASN A 13 -5.85 11.73 8.37
N LEU A 14 -5.19 11.17 9.37
CA LEU A 14 -3.85 10.62 9.17
C LEU A 14 -3.90 9.42 8.24
N ARG A 15 -4.88 8.55 8.42
CA ARG A 15 -5.06 7.39 7.56
C ARG A 15 -5.21 7.82 6.11
N GLN A 16 -5.99 8.86 5.86
CA GLN A 16 -6.16 9.37 4.52
C GLN A 16 -4.86 9.93 3.95
N LYS A 17 -4.11 10.67 4.77
CA LYS A 17 -2.81 11.21 4.31
C LYS A 17 -1.86 10.10 3.92
N VAL A 18 -1.83 9.03 4.70
CA VAL A 18 -0.97 7.89 4.39
C VAL A 18 -1.41 7.25 3.08
N SER A 19 -2.71 7.01 2.91
CA SER A 19 -3.19 6.38 1.67
C SER A 19 -2.88 7.24 0.44
N GLU A 20 -3.03 8.56 0.57
CA GLU A 20 -2.72 9.46 -0.54
C GLU A 20 -1.23 9.44 -0.87
N ARG A 21 -0.38 9.37 0.15
CA ARG A 21 1.05 9.30 -0.09
C ARG A 21 1.42 8.00 -0.78
N LEU A 22 0.79 6.89 -0.41
CA LEU A 22 1.03 5.62 -1.09
C LEU A 22 0.63 5.69 -2.56
N LYS A 23 -0.49 6.32 -2.84
CA LYS A 23 -0.91 6.52 -4.22
C LYS A 23 0.06 7.42 -4.99
N ASP A 24 0.58 8.45 -4.35
CA ASP A 24 1.56 9.33 -4.99
C ASP A 24 2.79 8.57 -5.44
N TYR A 25 3.15 7.51 -4.74
CA TYR A 25 4.29 6.67 -5.11
C TYR A 25 3.92 5.62 -6.15
N GLY A 26 2.69 5.60 -6.61
CA GLY A 26 2.25 4.69 -7.66
C GLY A 26 1.71 3.37 -7.16
N LEU A 27 1.50 3.23 -5.86
CA LEU A 27 0.91 2.02 -5.33
C LEU A 27 -0.60 2.05 -5.48
N GLU A 28 -1.20 0.88 -5.55
CA GLU A 28 -2.63 0.73 -5.75
C GLU A 28 -3.26 0.00 -4.58
N ARG A 29 -4.45 0.44 -4.20
CA ARG A 29 -5.17 -0.17 -3.10
C ARG A 29 -5.67 -1.55 -3.48
N ILE A 30 -5.39 -2.55 -2.64
CA ILE A 30 -5.87 -3.90 -2.84
C ILE A 30 -6.82 -4.34 -1.74
N GLN A 31 -6.75 -3.72 -0.58
CA GLN A 31 -7.67 -3.93 0.53
C GLN A 31 -7.82 -2.59 1.24
N TYR A 32 -8.78 -2.52 2.17
CA TYR A 32 -9.08 -1.26 2.84
C TYR A 32 -7.81 -0.57 3.38
N SER A 33 -6.92 -1.32 4.00
CA SER A 33 -5.69 -0.78 4.59
C SER A 33 -4.45 -1.40 3.97
N ALA A 34 -4.51 -1.76 2.69
CA ALA A 34 -3.39 -2.40 2.04
C ALA A 34 -3.23 -1.91 0.61
N PHE A 35 -1.98 -1.65 0.26
CA PHE A 35 -1.60 -1.20 -1.08
C PHE A 35 -0.53 -2.11 -1.64
N GLN A 36 -0.38 -2.09 -2.94
CA GLN A 36 0.59 -2.92 -3.63
C GLN A 36 1.13 -2.19 -4.85
N GLY A 37 2.38 -2.42 -5.18
CA GLY A 37 2.94 -1.90 -6.40
C GLY A 37 4.43 -2.13 -6.51
N GLU A 38 4.95 -1.77 -7.68
CA GLU A 38 6.36 -1.91 -7.97
C GLU A 38 7.10 -0.67 -7.50
N LEU A 39 8.16 -0.84 -6.72
CA LEU A 39 9.02 0.27 -6.29
C LEU A 39 10.47 -0.16 -6.39
N ALA A 40 11.29 0.72 -6.95
CA ALA A 40 12.72 0.55 -6.87
C ALA A 40 13.16 0.73 -5.41
N ARG A 41 14.29 0.15 -5.06
CA ARG A 41 14.73 0.16 -3.66
C ARG A 41 14.87 1.57 -3.10
N HIS A 42 15.48 2.47 -3.87
CA HIS A 42 15.68 3.83 -3.37
C HIS A 42 14.36 4.59 -3.24
N VAL A 43 13.39 4.29 -4.09
CA VAL A 43 12.07 4.91 -4.01
C VAL A 43 11.34 4.42 -2.77
N GLN A 44 11.46 3.13 -2.48
CA GLN A 44 10.86 2.56 -1.28
C GLN A 44 11.44 3.20 -0.01
N ARG A 45 12.74 3.48 -0.01
CA ARG A 45 13.35 4.17 1.14
C ARG A 45 12.79 5.57 1.31
N SER A 46 12.57 6.28 0.21
CA SER A 46 11.95 7.60 0.27
C SER A 46 10.53 7.52 0.82
N LEU A 47 9.79 6.50 0.40
CA LEU A 47 8.44 6.27 0.92
C LEU A 47 8.48 6.04 2.42
N GLU A 48 9.40 5.20 2.90
CA GLU A 48 9.53 4.95 4.33
C GLU A 48 9.78 6.24 5.12
N THR A 49 10.65 7.09 4.59
CA THR A 49 10.96 8.35 5.24
C THR A 49 9.72 9.23 5.34
N ASP A 50 8.97 9.32 4.24
CA ASP A 50 7.76 10.12 4.21
C ASP A 50 6.70 9.60 5.18
N ILE A 51 6.52 8.28 5.19
CA ILE A 51 5.53 7.66 6.08
C ILE A 51 5.93 7.87 7.54
N ARG A 52 7.23 7.73 7.84
CA ARG A 52 7.70 7.93 9.20
C ARG A 52 7.38 9.35 9.68
N LYS A 53 7.54 10.33 8.81
CA LYS A 53 7.20 11.71 9.16
C LYS A 53 5.71 11.88 9.41
N LEU A 54 4.88 11.26 8.58
CA LEU A 54 3.44 11.33 8.77
C LEU A 54 3.01 10.69 10.09
N LEU A 55 3.64 9.58 10.45
CA LEU A 55 3.29 8.86 11.68
C LEU A 55 3.65 9.63 12.95
N ASN A 56 4.47 10.66 12.84
CA ASN A 56 4.75 11.51 14.00
C ASN A 56 3.48 12.19 14.53
N ASP A 57 2.46 12.34 13.69
CA ASP A 57 1.19 12.90 14.11
C ASP A 57 0.20 11.86 14.60
N GLY A 58 0.62 10.62 14.66
CA GLY A 58 -0.22 9.51 15.09
C GLY A 58 0.03 9.14 16.54
N ILE A 59 -0.55 8.02 16.95
CA ILE A 59 -0.38 7.49 18.29
C ILE A 59 0.55 6.27 18.24
N GLU A 60 1.00 5.85 19.42
CA GLU A 60 2.03 4.81 19.51
C GLU A 60 1.59 3.46 18.95
N THR A 61 0.30 3.20 18.83
CA THR A 61 -0.20 1.95 18.29
C THR A 61 -0.37 1.99 16.76
N ASP A 62 -0.19 3.15 16.15
CA ASP A 62 -0.26 3.26 14.69
C ASP A 62 0.95 2.59 14.06
N SER A 63 0.73 1.91 12.95
CA SER A 63 1.83 1.22 12.29
C SER A 63 1.62 1.15 10.79
N VAL A 64 2.73 1.03 10.08
CA VAL A 64 2.75 0.75 8.64
C VAL A 64 3.81 -0.33 8.43
N ILE A 65 3.43 -1.40 7.76
CA ILE A 65 4.34 -2.52 7.51
C ILE A 65 4.51 -2.68 6.00
N CYS A 66 5.75 -2.76 5.56
CA CYS A 66 6.07 -2.92 4.14
C CYS A 66 6.71 -4.28 3.93
N PHE A 67 6.14 -5.07 3.02
CA PHE A 67 6.64 -6.41 2.70
C PHE A 67 7.16 -6.43 1.27
N PRO A 68 8.44 -6.71 1.06
CA PRO A 68 8.94 -6.91 -0.30
C PRO A 68 8.56 -8.30 -0.80
N LEU A 69 8.23 -8.40 -2.07
CA LEU A 69 7.90 -9.66 -2.72
C LEU A 69 8.82 -9.88 -3.91
N CYS A 70 9.46 -11.02 -3.97
CA CYS A 70 10.18 -11.38 -5.18
C CYS A 70 9.18 -11.71 -6.29
N ASN A 71 9.69 -11.76 -7.52
CA ASN A 71 8.81 -12.02 -8.67
C ASN A 71 8.07 -13.34 -8.53
N SER A 72 8.75 -14.37 -8.06
CA SER A 72 8.13 -15.68 -7.90
C SER A 72 6.97 -15.63 -6.91
N CYS A 73 7.18 -15.01 -5.77
CA CYS A 73 6.12 -14.91 -4.77
C CYS A 73 4.94 -14.11 -5.30
N PHE A 74 5.22 -13.02 -6.01
CA PHE A 74 4.17 -12.20 -6.56
C PHE A 74 3.36 -12.97 -7.60
N GLN A 75 4.03 -13.71 -8.48
CA GLN A 75 3.36 -14.48 -9.53
C GLN A 75 2.50 -15.59 -8.94
N ASN A 76 2.86 -16.11 -7.79
CA ASN A 76 2.15 -17.22 -7.17
C ASN A 76 1.09 -16.78 -6.16
N ARG A 77 0.82 -15.50 -6.08
CA ARG A 77 -0.22 -15.04 -5.16
C ARG A 77 -1.57 -15.59 -5.56
N ARG A 78 -2.43 -15.75 -4.58
CA ARG A 78 -3.78 -16.25 -4.80
C ARG A 78 -4.78 -15.21 -4.35
N VAL A 79 -5.81 -15.00 -5.14
CA VAL A 79 -6.92 -14.12 -4.80
C VAL A 79 -8.16 -14.99 -4.68
N ILE A 80 -8.77 -14.97 -3.51
CA ILE A 80 -9.96 -15.77 -3.24
C ILE A 80 -11.06 -14.80 -2.85
N GLY A 81 -12.23 -14.97 -3.44
CA GLY A 81 -13.34 -14.07 -3.17
C GLY A 81 -13.44 -12.99 -4.23
N ALA A 82 -13.81 -11.79 -3.80
CA ALA A 82 -13.99 -10.69 -4.74
C ALA A 82 -12.68 -10.33 -5.40
N LYS A 83 -12.66 -10.35 -6.71
CA LYS A 83 -11.47 -10.03 -7.48
C LYS A 83 -11.37 -8.54 -7.65
N LYS A 84 -10.26 -7.96 -7.27
CA LYS A 84 -10.00 -6.55 -7.47
C LYS A 84 -9.21 -6.36 -8.74
N GLU A 85 -9.79 -5.66 -9.68
CA GLU A 85 -9.11 -5.31 -10.91
C GLU A 85 -8.29 -4.08 -10.64
N LEU A 86 -7.09 -4.22 -10.96
CA LEU A 86 -6.24 -3.04 -10.85
C LEU A 86 -6.35 -2.32 -12.14
N LYS A 87 -7.15 -1.62 -12.57
CA LYS A 87 -7.35 -0.98 -13.73
C LYS A 87 -6.87 0.11 -14.07
N LYS A 88 -6.53 -0.14 -14.28
CA LYS A 88 -6.24 0.64 -14.52
C LYS A 88 -6.87 1.40 -15.06
N ASP A 89 -7.38 1.38 -15.07
CA ASP A 89 -8.05 1.99 -15.44
C ASP A 89 -8.97 2.11 -15.53
N GLU A 90 -9.29 1.86 -15.44
CA GLU A 90 -10.11 1.77 -15.43
C GLU A 90 -10.83 1.44 -15.15
N GLU A 91 -11.00 1.20 -14.98
CA GLU A 91 -11.65 0.76 -14.69
C GLU A 91 -12.03 0.01 -14.16
N LYS A 92 -11.95 -0.49 -14.07
CA LYS A 92 -12.40 -1.43 -13.57
C LYS A 92 -12.12 -1.98 -12.52
N VAL A 93 -12.38 -1.98 -11.75
CA VAL A 93 -12.03 -2.58 -10.80
C VAL A 93 -12.66 -3.50 -10.23
N VAL A 94 -12.92 -4.09 -9.90
CA VAL A 94 -13.53 -4.88 -9.44
C VAL A 94 -13.66 -5.43 -8.48
N VAL A 95 -14.04 -5.67 -7.88
CA VAL A 95 -14.04 -6.21 -7.11
C VAL A 95 -14.58 -7.00 -6.64
N PHE A 96 -14.97 -7.59 -6.15
CA PHE A 96 -15.47 -8.41 -5.83
C PHE A 96 -16.27 -8.33 -5.72
#